data_ecb4fcc2f5b8ebe7abc8d105864ec5a1
#
_entry.id   ecb4fcc2f5b8ebe7abc8d105864ec5a1
#
_cell.length_a   1.000
_cell.length_b   1.000
_cell.length_c   1.000
_cell.angle_alpha   90.00
_cell.angle_beta   90.00
_cell.angle_gamma   90.00
#
_symmetry.space_group_name_H-M   'P 1'
#
loop_
_entity.id
_entity.type
_entity.pdbx_description
1 polymer ?
#
loop_
_entity_poly.entity_id
_entity_poly.type
_entity_poly.pdbx_seq_one_letter_code
_entity_poly.pdbx_strand_id
1 'polypeptide(L)'
;TNVDSCEKNPQQAYLINTKSVENIVEWIKKNPSCHLIHMSTDQVYDGEGPHKENELTLINTYAYSKYAAELLALQVNATILRTNFFGYSYCIGRMSFSDWLLKVLHEKQEVKVFTDVKFSPLLTDTLCEMLAVVVKAPQCGVFNLGSKGGMSKANFAFELAKCFDLDSSNMKESLSLDLK
;
A
#
# COMPACT_ATOMS: atom_id res chain seq x y z
N THR A 1 -8.69 -0.50 0.85
CA THR A 1 -9.02 -1.92 1.02
C THR A 1 -8.39 -2.41 2.32
N ASN A 2 -9.07 -3.25 3.06
CA ASN A 2 -8.58 -3.84 4.30
C ASN A 2 -8.15 -5.28 3.99
N VAL A 3 -6.91 -5.65 4.33
CA VAL A 3 -6.31 -6.97 4.02
C VAL A 3 -7.11 -8.10 4.67
N ASP A 4 -7.44 -7.95 5.97
CA ASP A 4 -8.21 -8.96 6.72
C ASP A 4 -9.63 -9.15 6.15
N SER A 5 -10.24 -8.07 5.67
CA SER A 5 -11.54 -8.16 4.98
C SER A 5 -11.44 -8.91 3.65
N CYS A 6 -10.33 -8.80 2.95
CA CYS A 6 -10.09 -9.56 1.71
C CYS A 6 -9.97 -11.06 2.01
N GLU A 7 -9.26 -11.44 3.07
CA GLU A 7 -9.17 -12.84 3.50
C GLU A 7 -10.54 -13.41 3.88
N LYS A 8 -11.36 -12.64 4.63
CA LYS A 8 -12.70 -13.06 5.04
C LYS A 8 -13.70 -13.13 3.88
N ASN A 9 -13.50 -12.35 2.84
CA ASN A 9 -14.40 -12.27 1.69
C ASN A 9 -13.64 -12.12 0.35
N PRO A 10 -13.02 -13.20 -0.15
CA PRO A 10 -12.25 -13.19 -1.39
C PRO A 10 -13.07 -12.77 -2.62
N GLN A 11 -14.35 -13.12 -2.67
CA GLN A 11 -15.24 -12.73 -3.77
C GLN A 11 -15.39 -11.21 -3.84
N GLN A 12 -15.58 -10.53 -2.72
CA GLN A 12 -15.67 -9.08 -2.66
C GLN A 12 -14.31 -8.43 -3.00
N ALA A 13 -13.21 -9.01 -2.54
CA ALA A 13 -11.86 -8.56 -2.91
C ALA A 13 -11.67 -8.61 -4.43
N TYR A 14 -12.06 -9.68 -5.08
CA TYR A 14 -12.04 -9.79 -6.54
C TYR A 14 -12.89 -8.72 -7.21
N LEU A 15 -14.15 -8.55 -6.80
CA LEU A 15 -15.06 -7.58 -7.41
C LEU A 15 -14.54 -6.14 -7.31
N ILE A 16 -13.97 -5.77 -6.14
CA ILE A 16 -13.49 -4.40 -5.89
C ILE A 16 -12.13 -4.17 -6.52
N ASN A 17 -11.16 -5.09 -6.36
CA ASN A 17 -9.78 -4.84 -6.74
C ASN A 17 -9.47 -5.27 -8.18
N THR A 18 -10.12 -6.34 -8.68
CA THR A 18 -9.83 -6.93 -9.99
C THR A 18 -10.89 -6.58 -11.04
N LYS A 19 -12.16 -6.90 -10.75
CA LYS A 19 -13.25 -6.70 -11.72
C LYS A 19 -13.49 -5.23 -12.07
N SER A 20 -13.29 -4.32 -11.12
CA SER A 20 -13.36 -2.87 -11.40
C SER A 20 -12.31 -2.44 -12.43
N VAL A 21 -11.10 -2.98 -12.33
CA VAL A 21 -10.00 -2.70 -13.28
C VAL A 21 -10.29 -3.33 -14.65
N GLU A 22 -10.80 -4.55 -14.67
CA GLU A 22 -11.26 -5.20 -15.93
C GLU A 22 -12.27 -4.30 -16.69
N ASN A 23 -13.26 -3.76 -15.99
CA ASN A 23 -14.24 -2.85 -16.60
C ASN A 23 -13.58 -1.58 -17.17
N ILE A 24 -12.59 -1.02 -16.46
CA ILE A 24 -11.82 0.14 -16.94
C ILE A 24 -11.02 -0.24 -18.19
N VAL A 25 -10.34 -1.38 -18.17
CA VAL A 25 -9.55 -1.89 -19.30
C VAL A 25 -10.42 -2.10 -20.53
N GLU A 26 -11.59 -2.70 -20.38
CA GLU A 26 -12.54 -2.89 -21.50
C GLU A 26 -13.04 -1.55 -22.07
N TRP A 27 -13.19 -0.54 -21.24
CA TRP A 27 -13.50 0.81 -21.68
C TRP A 27 -12.32 1.45 -22.43
N ILE A 28 -11.08 1.32 -21.91
CA ILE A 28 -9.87 1.88 -22.54
C ILE A 28 -9.59 1.21 -23.89
N LYS A 29 -9.86 -0.08 -24.07
CA LYS A 29 -9.75 -0.77 -25.36
C LYS A 29 -10.59 -0.10 -26.46
N LYS A 30 -11.71 0.52 -26.07
CA LYS A 30 -12.57 1.31 -26.98
C LYS A 30 -12.13 2.77 -27.09
N ASN A 31 -11.23 3.22 -26.22
CA ASN A 31 -10.71 4.60 -26.15
C ASN A 31 -9.18 4.59 -26.06
N PRO A 32 -8.47 4.15 -27.12
CA PRO A 32 -7.04 3.84 -27.06
C PRO A 32 -6.12 5.06 -26.85
N SER A 33 -6.64 6.27 -26.92
CA SER A 33 -5.91 7.50 -26.55
C SER A 33 -5.76 7.68 -25.02
N CYS A 34 -6.49 6.91 -24.21
CA CYS A 34 -6.40 6.98 -22.77
C CYS A 34 -5.21 6.16 -22.26
N HIS A 35 -4.52 6.69 -21.25
CA HIS A 35 -3.46 6.01 -20.52
C HIS A 35 -3.95 5.73 -19.08
N LEU A 36 -3.84 4.48 -18.64
CA LEU A 36 -4.23 4.08 -17.29
C LEU A 36 -3.05 4.28 -16.32
N ILE A 37 -3.26 5.00 -15.24
CA ILE A 37 -2.37 4.98 -14.09
C ILE A 37 -3.04 4.16 -13.00
N HIS A 38 -2.49 2.97 -12.74
CA HIS A 38 -3.05 2.02 -11.77
C HIS A 38 -2.21 2.00 -10.49
N MET A 39 -2.86 2.34 -9.37
CA MET A 39 -2.24 2.23 -8.05
C MET A 39 -2.31 0.79 -7.56
N SER A 40 -1.17 0.14 -7.50
CA SER A 40 -1.01 -1.20 -6.93
C SER A 40 -0.41 -1.15 -5.52
N THR A 41 0.21 -2.19 -5.06
CA THR A 41 0.66 -2.35 -3.68
C THR A 41 2.05 -3.00 -3.60
N ASP A 42 2.82 -2.66 -2.58
CA ASP A 42 4.05 -3.34 -2.19
C ASP A 42 3.79 -4.73 -1.56
N GLN A 43 2.55 -5.04 -1.15
CA GLN A 43 2.19 -6.34 -0.59
C GLN A 43 2.21 -7.52 -1.59
N VAL A 44 2.59 -7.25 -2.84
CA VAL A 44 2.94 -8.31 -3.81
C VAL A 44 4.33 -8.91 -3.54
N TYR A 45 5.05 -8.38 -2.57
CA TYR A 45 6.35 -8.87 -2.11
C TYR A 45 6.25 -9.44 -0.70
N ASP A 46 7.12 -10.39 -0.39
CA ASP A 46 7.32 -10.94 0.95
C ASP A 46 8.80 -11.25 1.18
N GLY A 47 9.21 -11.28 2.45
CA GLY A 47 10.59 -11.50 2.84
C GLY A 47 11.46 -10.24 2.83
N GLU A 48 12.76 -10.44 2.86
CA GLU A 48 13.73 -9.34 2.90
C GLU A 48 13.95 -8.73 1.52
N GLY A 49 13.76 -7.39 1.43
CA GLY A 49 14.06 -6.60 0.23
C GLY A 49 15.52 -6.13 0.16
N PRO A 50 15.85 -5.28 -0.81
CA PRO A 50 14.93 -4.68 -1.77
C PRO A 50 14.49 -5.64 -2.88
N HIS A 51 13.22 -5.54 -3.31
CA HIS A 51 12.65 -6.37 -4.38
C HIS A 51 12.59 -5.62 -5.71
N LYS A 52 12.85 -6.36 -6.80
CA LYS A 52 12.61 -5.88 -8.16
C LYS A 52 11.18 -6.19 -8.59
N GLU A 53 10.70 -5.51 -9.62
CA GLU A 53 9.32 -5.64 -10.10
C GLU A 53 8.93 -7.06 -10.56
N ASN A 54 9.89 -7.89 -10.90
CA ASN A 54 9.68 -9.30 -11.30
C ASN A 54 9.82 -10.31 -10.16
N GLU A 55 10.15 -9.87 -8.93
CA GLU A 55 10.38 -10.75 -7.77
C GLU A 55 9.13 -10.80 -6.88
N LEU A 56 8.09 -11.49 -7.35
CA LEU A 56 6.79 -11.54 -6.68
C LEU A 56 6.69 -12.70 -5.69
N THR A 57 6.11 -12.44 -4.52
CA THR A 57 5.73 -13.45 -3.53
C THR A 57 4.37 -13.08 -2.94
N LEU A 58 3.31 -13.60 -3.55
CA LEU A 58 1.94 -13.31 -3.14
C LEU A 58 1.53 -14.23 -1.98
N ILE A 59 1.26 -13.66 -0.82
CA ILE A 59 0.97 -14.42 0.41
C ILE A 59 -0.45 -14.26 0.94
N ASN A 60 -1.25 -13.35 0.38
CA ASN A 60 -2.60 -13.08 0.85
C ASN A 60 -3.57 -12.71 -0.28
N THR A 61 -4.87 -12.86 -0.03
CA THR A 61 -5.95 -12.59 -0.98
C THR A 61 -5.91 -11.16 -1.53
N TYR A 62 -5.53 -10.18 -0.71
CA TYR A 62 -5.38 -8.80 -1.15
C TYR A 62 -4.29 -8.68 -2.22
N ALA A 63 -3.09 -9.24 -1.98
CA ALA A 63 -1.98 -9.24 -2.94
C ALA A 63 -2.38 -9.94 -4.25
N TYR A 64 -3.02 -11.12 -4.17
CA TYR A 64 -3.53 -11.83 -5.35
C TYR A 64 -4.51 -11.00 -6.15
N SER A 65 -5.48 -10.35 -5.50
CA SER A 65 -6.50 -9.54 -6.19
C SER A 65 -5.91 -8.29 -6.84
N LYS A 66 -4.92 -7.66 -6.20
CA LYS A 66 -4.22 -6.50 -6.76
C LYS A 66 -3.30 -6.90 -7.91
N TYR A 67 -2.58 -8.01 -7.80
CA TYR A 67 -1.74 -8.50 -8.89
C TYR A 67 -2.57 -8.94 -10.10
N ALA A 68 -3.71 -9.59 -9.90
CA ALA A 68 -4.62 -9.92 -10.99
C ALA A 68 -5.09 -8.66 -11.74
N ALA A 69 -5.31 -7.55 -11.02
CA ALA A 69 -5.62 -6.25 -11.62
C ALA A 69 -4.47 -5.67 -12.44
N GLU A 70 -3.21 -5.85 -11.99
CA GLU A 70 -2.02 -5.44 -12.76
C GLU A 70 -1.96 -6.16 -14.11
N LEU A 71 -2.20 -7.48 -14.12
CA LEU A 71 -2.19 -8.29 -15.36
C LEU A 71 -3.28 -7.82 -16.35
N LEU A 72 -4.43 -7.38 -15.85
CA LEU A 72 -5.48 -6.80 -16.69
C LEU A 72 -5.05 -5.42 -17.21
N ALA A 73 -4.50 -4.57 -16.34
CA ALA A 73 -4.05 -3.23 -16.72
C ALA A 73 -2.95 -3.26 -17.80
N LEU A 74 -2.07 -4.26 -17.78
CA LEU A 74 -1.01 -4.44 -18.80
C LEU A 74 -1.56 -4.79 -20.21
N GLN A 75 -2.86 -5.04 -20.36
CA GLN A 75 -3.46 -5.24 -21.69
C GLN A 75 -3.70 -3.94 -22.46
N VAL A 76 -3.51 -2.79 -21.82
CA VAL A 76 -3.68 -1.46 -22.41
C VAL A 76 -2.46 -0.59 -22.09
N ASN A 77 -2.42 0.64 -22.62
CA ASN A 77 -1.37 1.59 -22.23
C ASN A 77 -1.54 1.94 -20.75
N ALA A 78 -0.66 1.41 -19.90
CA ALA A 78 -0.78 1.56 -18.45
C ALA A 78 0.56 1.77 -17.76
N THR A 79 0.56 2.67 -16.78
CA THR A 79 1.59 2.80 -15.74
C THR A 79 1.04 2.18 -14.46
N ILE A 80 1.69 1.15 -13.94
CA ILE A 80 1.30 0.48 -12.70
C ILE A 80 2.31 0.86 -11.63
N LEU A 81 1.84 1.42 -10.53
CA LEU A 81 2.66 1.90 -9.42
C LEU A 81 2.42 1.04 -8.18
N ARG A 82 3.40 0.23 -7.81
CA ARG A 82 3.41 -0.52 -6.55
C ARG A 82 3.93 0.40 -5.45
N THR A 83 3.05 0.74 -4.52
CA THR A 83 3.34 1.74 -3.50
C THR A 83 2.71 1.39 -2.16
N ASN A 84 3.24 1.99 -1.12
CA ASN A 84 2.62 2.09 0.19
C ASN A 84 2.71 3.54 0.65
N PHE A 85 1.68 4.03 1.34
CA PHE A 85 1.64 5.42 1.75
C PHE A 85 0.99 5.58 3.11
N PHE A 86 1.32 6.68 3.77
CA PHE A 86 0.76 7.10 5.03
C PHE A 86 0.39 8.59 4.98
N GLY A 87 -0.41 9.02 5.93
CA GLY A 87 -0.84 10.41 6.04
C GLY A 87 -2.25 10.49 6.60
N TYR A 88 -2.74 11.71 6.72
CA TYR A 88 -4.05 11.99 7.27
C TYR A 88 -5.17 11.45 6.37
N SER A 89 -6.15 10.77 6.97
CA SER A 89 -7.33 10.27 6.25
C SER A 89 -8.45 11.30 6.27
N TYR A 90 -8.85 11.75 5.09
CA TYR A 90 -10.04 12.59 4.92
C TYR A 90 -11.34 11.79 4.77
N CYS A 91 -11.25 10.45 4.82
CA CYS A 91 -12.40 9.58 4.67
C CYS A 91 -13.14 9.42 6.01
N ILE A 92 -14.40 9.85 6.08
CA ILE A 92 -15.23 9.72 7.27
C ILE A 92 -15.38 8.23 7.66
N GLY A 93 -15.11 7.93 8.93
CA GLY A 93 -15.23 6.57 9.48
C GLY A 93 -14.08 5.62 9.12
N ARG A 94 -13.00 6.11 8.48
CA ARG A 94 -11.85 5.31 8.11
C ARG A 94 -10.55 6.02 8.50
N MET A 95 -9.79 5.43 9.42
CA MET A 95 -8.47 5.90 9.81
C MET A 95 -7.38 5.31 8.92
N SER A 96 -6.35 6.10 8.60
CA SER A 96 -5.09 5.59 8.07
C SER A 96 -4.30 4.87 9.17
N PHE A 97 -3.25 4.14 8.78
CA PHE A 97 -2.35 3.51 9.75
C PHE A 97 -1.69 4.55 10.68
N SER A 98 -1.24 5.67 10.11
CA SER A 98 -0.63 6.76 10.90
C SER A 98 -1.63 7.44 11.83
N ASP A 99 -2.87 7.69 11.38
CA ASP A 99 -3.91 8.28 12.24
C ASP A 99 -4.26 7.36 13.41
N TRP A 100 -4.39 6.05 13.15
CA TRP A 100 -4.63 5.06 14.18
C TRP A 100 -3.48 5.04 15.19
N LEU A 101 -2.24 5.04 14.72
CA LEU A 101 -1.07 5.02 15.58
C LEU A 101 -0.98 6.28 16.46
N LEU A 102 -1.19 7.46 15.88
CA LEU A 102 -1.22 8.71 16.64
C LEU A 102 -2.33 8.70 17.71
N LYS A 103 -3.50 8.18 17.37
CA LYS A 103 -4.61 8.05 18.31
C LYS A 103 -4.25 7.17 19.51
N VAL A 104 -3.73 5.95 19.28
CA VAL A 104 -3.38 5.03 20.38
C VAL A 104 -2.25 5.58 21.26
N LEU A 105 -1.31 6.34 20.67
CA LEU A 105 -0.25 7.02 21.43
C LEU A 105 -0.80 8.16 22.29
N HIS A 106 -1.67 9.01 21.76
CA HIS A 106 -2.35 10.05 22.54
C HIS A 106 -3.18 9.48 23.69
N GLU A 107 -3.85 8.35 23.46
CA GLU A 107 -4.65 7.66 24.45
C GLU A 107 -3.78 6.82 25.42
N LYS A 108 -2.46 6.80 25.24
CA LYS A 108 -1.48 6.02 26.02
C LYS A 108 -1.80 4.52 26.10
N GLN A 109 -2.43 3.99 25.04
CA GLN A 109 -2.75 2.58 24.93
C GLN A 109 -1.48 1.76 24.66
N GLU A 110 -1.45 0.53 25.17
CA GLU A 110 -0.41 -0.42 24.79
C GLU A 110 -0.59 -0.86 23.34
N VAL A 111 0.48 -0.81 22.56
CA VAL A 111 0.46 -1.19 21.15
C VAL A 111 1.67 -2.05 20.79
N LYS A 112 1.41 -3.16 20.08
CA LYS A 112 2.47 -3.99 19.49
C LYS A 112 2.87 -3.42 18.13
N VAL A 113 4.18 -3.26 17.93
CA VAL A 113 4.77 -2.75 16.69
C VAL A 113 5.72 -3.79 16.10
N PHE A 114 5.57 -4.11 14.81
CA PHE A 114 6.27 -5.24 14.19
C PHE A 114 7.65 -4.85 13.67
N THR A 115 8.66 -5.62 14.07
CA THR A 115 10.06 -5.44 13.66
C THR A 115 10.37 -6.17 12.35
N ASP A 116 9.63 -7.22 12.02
CA ASP A 116 9.78 -8.09 10.85
C ASP A 116 8.96 -7.64 9.63
N VAL A 117 7.98 -6.76 9.79
CA VAL A 117 7.19 -6.23 8.68
C VAL A 117 7.83 -4.95 8.16
N LYS A 118 8.52 -5.07 7.02
CA LYS A 118 9.20 -3.96 6.36
C LYS A 118 8.34 -3.35 5.25
N PHE A 119 8.49 -2.06 5.01
CA PHE A 119 7.83 -1.33 3.93
C PHE A 119 8.60 -0.05 3.57
N SER A 120 8.29 0.54 2.44
CA SER A 120 8.91 1.78 1.95
C SER A 120 7.84 2.86 1.75
N PRO A 121 7.24 3.39 2.84
CA PRO A 121 6.07 4.25 2.73
C PRO A 121 6.43 5.65 2.21
N LEU A 122 5.50 6.24 1.47
CA LEU A 122 5.53 7.65 1.07
C LEU A 122 4.49 8.44 1.87
N LEU A 123 4.81 9.68 2.22
CA LEU A 123 3.79 10.62 2.68
C LEU A 123 2.81 10.88 1.53
N THR A 124 1.52 10.97 1.83
CA THR A 124 0.47 11.15 0.81
C THR A 124 0.73 12.37 -0.09
N ASP A 125 1.22 13.48 0.47
CA ASP A 125 1.54 14.69 -0.30
C ASP A 125 2.67 14.41 -1.30
N THR A 126 3.75 13.76 -0.86
CA THR A 126 4.86 13.33 -1.73
C THR A 126 4.37 12.38 -2.84
N LEU A 127 3.49 11.44 -2.50
CA LEU A 127 2.88 10.54 -3.49
C LEU A 127 2.09 11.34 -4.53
N CYS A 128 1.30 12.34 -4.12
CA CYS A 128 0.55 13.19 -5.04
C CYS A 128 1.47 14.00 -5.97
N GLU A 129 2.58 14.54 -5.45
CA GLU A 129 3.58 15.23 -6.27
C GLU A 129 4.20 14.29 -7.32
N MET A 130 4.57 13.06 -6.92
CA MET A 130 5.11 12.06 -7.84
C MET A 130 4.08 11.62 -8.87
N LEU A 131 2.81 11.43 -8.49
CA LEU A 131 1.72 11.15 -9.42
C LEU A 131 1.54 12.26 -10.45
N ALA A 132 1.67 13.52 -10.06
CA ALA A 132 1.60 14.65 -11.00
C ALA A 132 2.72 14.61 -12.04
N VAL A 133 3.90 14.11 -11.70
CA VAL A 133 5.01 13.88 -12.65
C VAL A 133 4.66 12.73 -13.61
N VAL A 134 4.16 11.61 -13.08
CA VAL A 134 3.76 10.45 -13.89
C VAL A 134 2.65 10.80 -14.87
N VAL A 135 1.65 11.61 -14.45
CA VAL A 135 0.55 12.06 -15.33
C VAL A 135 1.07 12.89 -16.50
N LYS A 136 2.10 13.73 -16.27
CA LYS A 136 2.68 14.58 -17.33
C LYS A 136 3.52 13.79 -18.34
N ALA A 137 4.14 12.69 -17.92
CA ALA A 137 5.02 11.88 -18.76
C ALA A 137 4.84 10.38 -18.45
N PRO A 138 3.65 9.80 -18.76
CA PRO A 138 3.35 8.42 -18.41
C PRO A 138 4.23 7.44 -19.19
N GLN A 139 4.71 6.41 -18.50
CA GLN A 139 5.50 5.32 -19.05
C GLN A 139 4.75 4.01 -18.88
N CYS A 140 4.65 3.20 -19.95
CA CYS A 140 4.05 1.87 -19.83
C CYS A 140 4.93 0.92 -19.03
N GLY A 141 4.34 0.18 -18.12
CA GLY A 141 5.03 -0.84 -17.32
C GLY A 141 4.67 -0.83 -15.86
N VAL A 142 5.38 -1.65 -15.09
CA VAL A 142 5.25 -1.78 -13.64
C VAL A 142 6.45 -1.13 -12.97
N PHE A 143 6.20 -0.32 -11.96
CA PHE A 143 7.24 0.43 -11.25
C PHE A 143 7.01 0.36 -9.74
N ASN A 144 8.09 0.13 -9.00
CA ASN A 144 8.11 0.30 -7.56
C ASN A 144 8.20 1.79 -7.22
N LEU A 145 7.24 2.28 -6.46
CA LEU A 145 7.18 3.67 -6.02
C LEU A 145 7.16 3.73 -4.49
N GLY A 146 8.30 3.95 -3.87
CA GLY A 146 8.47 3.98 -2.42
C GLY A 146 9.60 4.89 -1.97
N SER A 147 9.70 5.07 -0.65
CA SER A 147 10.81 5.81 -0.04
C SER A 147 12.13 5.03 -0.15
N LYS A 148 13.23 5.76 -0.23
CA LYS A 148 14.57 5.15 -0.26
C LYS A 148 14.90 4.58 1.13
N GLY A 149 15.38 3.33 1.16
CA GLY A 149 15.91 2.68 2.36
C GLY A 149 14.90 1.79 3.09
N GLY A 150 13.61 2.06 3.01
CA GLY A 150 12.59 1.30 3.73
C GLY A 150 12.78 1.31 5.26
N MET A 151 11.81 0.78 5.99
CA MET A 151 11.89 0.62 7.44
C MET A 151 10.90 -0.44 7.93
N SER A 152 11.07 -0.92 9.17
CA SER A 152 10.05 -1.77 9.80
C SER A 152 8.85 -0.95 10.27
N LYS A 153 7.71 -1.60 10.48
CA LYS A 153 6.54 -0.96 11.11
C LYS A 153 6.87 -0.42 12.51
N ALA A 154 7.73 -1.12 13.25
CA ALA A 154 8.23 -0.66 14.54
C ALA A 154 9.03 0.64 14.41
N ASN A 155 10.04 0.69 13.53
CA ASN A 155 10.84 1.89 13.32
C ASN A 155 9.97 3.07 12.88
N PHE A 156 9.02 2.83 11.96
CA PHE A 156 8.07 3.86 11.55
C PHE A 156 7.27 4.41 12.74
N ALA A 157 6.78 3.52 13.62
CA ALA A 157 5.99 3.91 14.78
C ALA A 157 6.81 4.77 15.76
N PHE A 158 8.05 4.39 16.05
CA PHE A 158 8.94 5.16 16.93
C PHE A 158 9.31 6.52 16.32
N GLU A 159 9.64 6.58 15.04
CA GLU A 159 9.93 7.83 14.37
C GLU A 159 8.70 8.75 14.32
N LEU A 160 7.50 8.19 14.08
CA LEU A 160 6.25 8.96 14.11
C LEU A 160 6.00 9.55 15.51
N ALA A 161 6.15 8.76 16.58
CA ALA A 161 6.02 9.24 17.95
C ALA A 161 6.99 10.38 18.25
N LYS A 162 8.24 10.24 17.85
CA LYS A 162 9.28 11.27 18.00
C LYS A 162 8.94 12.55 17.24
N CYS A 163 8.44 12.44 16.00
CA CYS A 163 8.04 13.61 15.20
C CYS A 163 6.92 14.44 15.83
N PHE A 164 6.04 13.78 16.61
CA PHE A 164 4.90 14.42 17.27
C PHE A 164 5.12 14.65 18.78
N ASP A 165 6.34 14.43 19.28
CA ASP A 165 6.69 14.54 20.71
C ASP A 165 5.76 13.73 21.63
N LEU A 166 5.44 12.49 21.20
CA LEU A 166 4.56 11.57 21.92
C LEU A 166 5.36 10.52 22.69
N ASP A 167 4.85 10.17 23.87
CA ASP A 167 5.42 9.08 24.69
C ASP A 167 5.27 7.73 24.00
N SER A 168 6.41 7.06 23.76
CA SER A 168 6.48 5.74 23.13
C SER A 168 6.67 4.59 24.13
N SER A 169 6.62 4.85 25.43
CA SER A 169 6.88 3.85 26.49
C SER A 169 5.91 2.66 26.46
N ASN A 170 4.70 2.85 25.93
CA ASN A 170 3.68 1.82 25.78
C ASN A 170 3.76 1.03 24.46
N MET A 171 4.73 1.36 23.60
CA MET A 171 5.00 0.56 22.41
C MET A 171 5.86 -0.65 22.77
N LYS A 172 5.40 -1.84 22.34
CA LYS A 172 6.14 -3.10 22.53
C LYS A 172 6.50 -3.67 21.16
N GLU A 173 7.79 -3.87 20.95
CA GLU A 173 8.27 -4.60 19.77
C GLU A 173 7.80 -6.05 19.81
N SER A 174 7.38 -6.55 18.65
CA SER A 174 6.85 -7.90 18.48
C SER A 174 7.16 -8.40 17.06
N LEU A 175 6.99 -9.70 16.84
CA LEU A 175 6.97 -10.28 15.49
C LEU A 175 5.53 -10.41 15.02
N SER A 176 5.32 -10.36 13.72
CA SER A 176 3.98 -10.47 13.11
C SER A 176 3.29 -11.81 13.41
N LEU A 177 4.09 -12.87 13.63
CA LEU A 177 3.59 -14.21 13.98
C LEU A 177 3.04 -14.29 15.43
N ASP A 178 3.38 -13.35 16.31
CA ASP A 178 2.94 -13.34 17.72
C ASP A 178 1.48 -12.86 17.89
N LEU A 179 0.79 -12.56 16.80
CA LEU A 179 -0.63 -12.16 16.79
C LEU A 179 -1.61 -13.28 16.38
N LYS A 180 -1.10 -14.48 16.13
CA LYS A 180 -1.94 -15.63 15.73
C LYS A 180 -2.39 -16.46 16.92
#